data_e9e76e7fbbcbdb755479251f2334f410
#
_entry.id   e9e76e7fbbcbdb755479251f2334f410
#
_cell.length_a   1.000
_cell.length_b   1.000
_cell.length_c   1.000
_cell.angle_alpha   90.00
_cell.angle_beta   90.00
_cell.angle_gamma   90.00
#
_symmetry.space_group_name_H-M   'P 1'
#
loop_
_entity.id
_entity.type
_entity.pdbx_description
1 polymer ?
#
loop_
_entity_poly.entity_id
_entity_poly.type
_entity_poly.pdbx_seq_one_letter_code
_entity_poly.pdbx_strand_id
1 'polypeptide(L)'
;VFLAGRSEESETSETPLMKDAAVKIYRIRTGNFTRMSEYIIGDPRFSSIRHTHKDMIFAWTKKEFSNLSRAREAGLTVPQPYAFDRNILVMEFMGENGIAYPQMRQILPGSPEETYNDAVGIIRDLYRKAKLVHGDLSEYNILTGPEGLILIDMAQAVTLEHPRAYNFLFRDIANINRFFEKKCSVCDPHELFREIVGEEFFEL
;
A
#
# COMPACT_ATOMS: atom_id res chain seq x y z
N VAL A 1 12.14 3.97 -7.98
CA VAL A 1 12.61 3.89 -6.59
C VAL A 1 14.11 3.69 -6.62
N PHE A 2 14.83 4.36 -5.74
CA PHE A 2 16.28 4.28 -5.61
C PHE A 2 16.61 3.80 -4.20
N LEU A 3 17.63 2.96 -4.04
CA LEU A 3 18.19 2.61 -2.75
C LEU A 3 19.13 3.73 -2.30
N ALA A 4 18.97 4.22 -1.08
CA ALA A 4 19.90 5.11 -0.42
C ALA A 4 20.58 4.34 0.72
N GLY A 5 21.84 4.00 0.54
CA GLY A 5 22.67 3.41 1.57
C GLY A 5 23.30 4.48 2.46
N ARG A 6 23.72 4.10 3.65
CA ARG A 6 24.47 4.94 4.58
C ARG A 6 25.90 5.12 4.05
N SER A 7 26.43 6.34 4.02
CA SER A 7 27.87 6.55 3.89
C SER A 7 28.56 6.17 5.21
N GLU A 8 29.66 5.43 5.15
CA GLU A 8 30.42 4.90 6.30
C GLU A 8 31.15 5.97 7.16
N GLU A 9 30.82 7.25 7.04
CA GLU A 9 31.56 8.36 7.66
C GLU A 9 30.90 8.93 8.93
N SER A 10 30.44 8.13 9.89
CA SER A 10 30.24 8.62 11.27
C SER A 10 30.14 7.49 12.28
N GLU A 11 31.26 7.02 12.78
CA GLU A 11 31.37 6.10 13.93
C GLU A 11 31.23 6.80 15.31
N THR A 12 30.57 7.92 15.45
CA THR A 12 30.40 8.58 16.74
C THR A 12 29.00 9.14 16.90
N SER A 13 28.02 8.30 17.21
CA SER A 13 26.89 8.61 18.08
C SER A 13 25.95 7.39 18.21
N GLU A 14 25.36 7.21 19.40
CA GLU A 14 24.31 6.24 19.74
C GLU A 14 22.99 6.51 18.97
N THR A 15 23.06 6.66 17.66
CA THR A 15 21.87 6.78 16.81
C THR A 15 21.46 5.37 16.41
N PRO A 16 20.18 4.97 16.59
CA PRO A 16 19.71 3.65 16.18
C PRO A 16 20.11 3.41 14.72
N LEU A 17 20.64 2.21 14.43
CA LEU A 17 20.97 1.76 13.08
C LEU A 17 19.82 2.15 12.12
N MET A 18 20.01 3.21 11.36
CA MET A 18 19.08 3.53 10.28
C MET A 18 19.16 2.38 9.27
N LYS A 19 18.06 1.66 9.13
CA LYS A 19 17.90 0.68 8.06
C LYS A 19 18.08 1.37 6.71
N ASP A 20 18.49 0.63 5.69
CA ASP A 20 18.53 1.12 4.33
C ASP A 20 17.22 1.83 3.95
N ALA A 21 17.33 2.92 3.23
CA ALA A 21 16.17 3.72 2.83
C ALA A 21 15.88 3.58 1.34
N ALA A 22 14.61 3.51 1.01
CA ALA A 22 14.12 3.62 -0.36
C ALA A 22 13.69 5.06 -0.64
N VAL A 23 14.18 5.64 -1.72
CA VAL A 23 13.76 6.96 -2.20
C VAL A 23 12.88 6.79 -3.43
N LYS A 24 11.60 7.13 -3.30
CA LYS A 24 10.60 7.10 -4.38
C LYS A 24 10.41 8.52 -4.93
N ILE A 25 10.68 8.69 -6.23
CA ILE A 25 10.55 9.99 -6.91
C ILE A 25 9.43 9.91 -7.94
N TYR A 26 8.41 10.72 -7.77
CA TYR A 26 7.29 10.83 -8.70
C TYR A 26 7.64 11.78 -9.85
N ARG A 27 7.46 11.31 -11.11
CA ARG A 27 7.71 12.12 -12.30
C ARG A 27 6.61 13.16 -12.52
N ILE A 28 6.99 14.43 -12.62
CA ILE A 28 6.03 15.54 -12.78
C ILE A 28 5.44 15.61 -14.20
N ARG A 29 6.16 15.14 -15.22
CA ARG A 29 5.79 15.33 -16.63
C ARG A 29 5.09 14.17 -17.31
N THR A 30 5.07 12.97 -16.72
CA THR A 30 4.60 11.72 -17.37
C THR A 30 3.52 10.98 -16.60
N GLY A 31 2.95 11.58 -15.56
CA GLY A 31 1.89 10.94 -14.76
C GLY A 31 0.57 10.84 -15.54
N ASN A 32 -0.12 9.73 -15.40
CA ASN A 32 -1.50 9.61 -15.88
C ASN A 32 -2.44 10.36 -14.92
N PHE A 33 -2.57 11.67 -15.12
CA PHE A 33 -3.29 12.57 -14.23
C PHE A 33 -4.77 12.21 -14.09
N THR A 34 -5.38 11.70 -15.15
CA THR A 34 -6.78 11.25 -15.11
C THR A 34 -6.96 10.11 -14.10
N ARG A 35 -6.04 9.15 -14.08
CA ARG A 35 -6.07 8.07 -13.09
C ARG A 35 -5.78 8.56 -11.67
N MET A 36 -4.79 9.45 -11.50
CA MET A 36 -4.44 10.00 -10.17
C MET A 36 -5.61 10.80 -9.57
N SER A 37 -6.33 11.56 -10.40
CA SER A 37 -7.47 12.37 -9.96
C SER A 37 -8.58 11.50 -9.35
N GLU A 38 -8.80 10.28 -9.85
CA GLU A 38 -9.81 9.36 -9.31
C GLU A 38 -9.61 8.98 -7.84
N TYR A 39 -8.38 9.02 -7.35
CA TYR A 39 -8.01 8.67 -5.98
C TYR A 39 -7.79 9.88 -5.06
N ILE A 40 -7.72 11.08 -5.63
CA ILE A 40 -7.57 12.33 -4.89
C ILE A 40 -8.91 13.06 -4.78
N ILE A 41 -9.68 13.11 -5.88
CA ILE A 41 -10.99 13.74 -5.90
C ILE A 41 -11.97 12.88 -5.11
N GLY A 42 -12.56 13.47 -4.07
CA GLY A 42 -13.46 12.77 -3.15
C GLY A 42 -12.77 12.26 -1.87
N ASP A 43 -11.45 12.35 -1.77
CA ASP A 43 -10.75 12.13 -0.51
C ASP A 43 -10.80 13.43 0.31
N PRO A 44 -11.48 13.46 1.49
CA PRO A 44 -11.65 14.67 2.28
C PRO A 44 -10.34 15.34 2.69
N ARG A 45 -9.26 14.58 2.81
CA ARG A 45 -7.93 15.06 3.21
C ARG A 45 -7.30 15.99 2.16
N PHE A 46 -7.81 15.97 0.92
CA PHE A 46 -7.24 16.67 -0.24
C PHE A 46 -8.24 17.60 -0.97
N SER A 47 -9.35 17.94 -0.32
CA SER A 47 -10.43 18.75 -0.90
C SER A 47 -10.03 20.16 -1.37
N SER A 48 -8.93 20.72 -0.83
CA SER A 48 -8.47 22.09 -1.13
C SER A 48 -7.29 22.16 -2.11
N ILE A 49 -6.95 21.06 -2.79
CA ILE A 49 -5.78 21.01 -3.68
C ILE A 49 -6.10 21.71 -5.01
N ARG A 50 -5.18 22.56 -5.46
CA ARG A 50 -5.24 23.13 -6.81
C ARG A 50 -5.02 22.02 -7.85
N HIS A 51 -5.81 22.01 -8.92
CA HIS A 51 -5.75 20.99 -9.97
C HIS A 51 -4.59 21.19 -10.97
N THR A 52 -3.44 21.73 -10.54
CA THR A 52 -2.24 21.75 -11.38
C THR A 52 -1.54 20.39 -11.31
N HIS A 53 -0.86 20.01 -12.38
CA HIS A 53 -0.09 18.75 -12.43
C HIS A 53 0.91 18.64 -11.28
N LYS A 54 1.55 19.74 -10.92
CA LYS A 54 2.53 19.81 -9.85
C LYS A 54 1.89 19.59 -8.48
N ASP A 55 0.80 20.28 -8.19
CA ASP A 55 0.10 20.18 -6.91
C ASP A 55 -0.52 18.79 -6.72
N MET A 56 -1.03 18.19 -7.80
CA MET A 56 -1.53 16.81 -7.78
C MET A 56 -0.45 15.79 -7.41
N ILE A 57 0.77 15.93 -7.96
CA ILE A 57 1.87 15.02 -7.62
C ILE A 57 2.34 15.23 -6.19
N PHE A 58 2.40 16.47 -5.71
CA PHE A 58 2.77 16.74 -4.32
C PHE A 58 1.72 16.18 -3.34
N ALA A 59 0.44 16.31 -3.69
CA ALA A 59 -0.63 15.67 -2.95
C ALA A 59 -0.53 14.14 -2.95
N TRP A 60 -0.18 13.57 -4.09
CA TRP A 60 0.01 12.13 -4.24
C TRP A 60 1.12 11.60 -3.36
N THR A 61 2.26 12.28 -3.32
CA THR A 61 3.38 11.94 -2.43
C THR A 61 2.98 12.03 -0.96
N LYS A 62 2.33 13.15 -0.56
CA LYS A 62 1.80 13.33 0.79
C LYS A 62 0.78 12.25 1.15
N LYS A 63 -0.07 11.87 0.19
CA LYS A 63 -1.09 10.83 0.36
C LYS A 63 -0.45 9.48 0.65
N GLU A 64 0.58 9.06 -0.12
CA GLU A 64 1.29 7.82 0.14
C GLU A 64 1.95 7.82 1.50
N PHE A 65 2.65 8.89 1.87
CA PHE A 65 3.24 9.03 3.21
C PHE A 65 2.20 8.85 4.32
N SER A 66 1.06 9.55 4.22
CA SER A 66 -0.01 9.47 5.22
C SER A 66 -0.67 8.09 5.28
N ASN A 67 -0.84 7.42 4.13
CA ASN A 67 -1.42 6.08 4.07
C ASN A 67 -0.48 5.03 4.67
N LEU A 68 0.82 5.11 4.38
CA LEU A 68 1.83 4.24 5.00
C LEU A 68 1.87 4.42 6.52
N SER A 69 1.90 5.67 7.00
CA SER A 69 1.86 5.96 8.45
C SER A 69 0.64 5.34 9.11
N ARG A 70 -0.55 5.57 8.53
CA ARG A 70 -1.82 5.07 9.06
C ARG A 70 -1.92 3.53 9.03
N ALA A 71 -1.44 2.89 7.97
CA ALA A 71 -1.42 1.43 7.88
C ALA A 71 -0.48 0.83 8.95
N ARG A 72 0.68 1.45 9.17
CA ARG A 72 1.64 1.01 10.17
C ARG A 72 1.11 1.20 11.59
N GLU A 73 0.50 2.33 11.91
CA GLU A 73 -0.17 2.59 13.20
C GLU A 73 -1.28 1.57 13.49
N ALA A 74 -1.92 1.07 12.44
CA ALA A 74 -2.93 0.01 12.54
C ALA A 74 -2.34 -1.40 12.66
N GLY A 75 -1.00 -1.56 12.66
CA GLY A 75 -0.30 -2.82 12.84
C GLY A 75 -0.07 -3.63 11.57
N LEU A 76 -0.26 -3.03 10.37
CA LEU A 76 0.07 -3.71 9.12
C LEU A 76 1.59 -3.64 8.84
N THR A 77 2.11 -4.69 8.22
CA THR A 77 3.50 -4.72 7.75
C THR A 77 3.60 -3.96 6.43
N VAL A 78 4.08 -2.72 6.52
CA VAL A 78 4.32 -1.78 5.42
C VAL A 78 5.66 -1.08 5.63
N PRO A 79 6.30 -0.53 4.59
CA PRO A 79 7.49 0.30 4.76
C PRO A 79 7.26 1.44 5.74
N GLN A 80 8.17 1.65 6.70
CA GLN A 80 8.14 2.82 7.57
C GLN A 80 8.37 4.07 6.73
N PRO A 81 7.44 5.02 6.64
CA PRO A 81 7.70 6.30 6.00
C PRO A 81 8.58 7.17 6.91
N TYR A 82 9.65 7.74 6.36
CA TYR A 82 10.58 8.59 7.11
C TYR A 82 10.34 10.07 6.88
N ALA A 83 10.25 10.47 5.61
CA ALA A 83 10.05 11.86 5.23
C ALA A 83 9.44 11.97 3.83
N PHE A 84 8.84 13.11 3.52
CA PHE A 84 8.49 13.48 2.16
C PHE A 84 8.75 14.97 1.93
N ASP A 85 9.13 15.31 0.71
CA ASP A 85 9.17 16.69 0.21
C ASP A 85 8.75 16.72 -1.25
N ARG A 86 7.75 17.54 -1.56
CA ARG A 86 7.21 17.70 -2.92
C ARG A 86 6.86 16.35 -3.57
N ASN A 87 7.68 15.90 -4.54
CA ASN A 87 7.50 14.67 -5.29
C ASN A 87 8.45 13.54 -4.84
N ILE A 88 9.08 13.67 -3.68
CA ILE A 88 10.03 12.72 -3.13
C ILE A 88 9.46 12.13 -1.84
N LEU A 89 9.45 10.81 -1.75
CA LEU A 89 9.11 10.05 -0.55
C LEU A 89 10.34 9.22 -0.13
N VAL A 90 10.73 9.32 1.13
CA VAL A 90 11.77 8.50 1.75
C VAL A 90 11.10 7.55 2.73
N MET A 91 11.36 6.28 2.61
CA MET A 91 10.76 5.23 3.41
C MET A 91 11.74 4.06 3.64
N GLU A 92 11.40 3.14 4.52
CA GLU A 92 12.15 1.92 4.77
C GLU A 92 12.34 1.12 3.47
N PHE A 93 13.55 0.63 3.26
CA PHE A 93 13.81 -0.30 2.17
C PHE A 93 13.43 -1.71 2.63
N MET A 94 12.47 -2.31 1.93
CA MET A 94 12.03 -3.67 2.21
C MET A 94 12.91 -4.67 1.48
N GLY A 95 14.00 -5.07 2.14
CA GLY A 95 15.02 -5.93 1.57
C GLY A 95 16.16 -6.16 2.55
N GLU A 96 17.15 -6.91 2.12
CA GLU A 96 18.33 -7.26 2.89
C GLU A 96 19.58 -7.18 2.00
N ASN A 97 20.69 -6.66 2.53
CA ASN A 97 21.96 -6.51 1.80
C ASN A 97 21.83 -5.78 0.45
N GLY A 98 20.97 -4.75 0.38
CA GLY A 98 20.72 -3.98 -0.84
C GLY A 98 19.84 -4.68 -1.88
N ILE A 99 19.32 -5.89 -1.58
CA ILE A 99 18.44 -6.66 -2.47
C ILE A 99 17.01 -6.58 -1.93
N ALA A 100 16.07 -6.08 -2.74
CA ALA A 100 14.67 -6.01 -2.35
C ALA A 100 14.07 -7.40 -2.19
N TYR A 101 13.15 -7.54 -1.23
CA TYR A 101 12.36 -8.76 -1.10
C TYR A 101 11.56 -9.03 -2.39
N PRO A 102 11.39 -10.30 -2.76
CA PRO A 102 10.66 -10.68 -3.97
C PRO A 102 9.18 -10.33 -3.84
N GLN A 103 8.54 -10.04 -4.98
CA GLN A 103 7.09 -9.90 -5.01
C GLN A 103 6.40 -11.24 -4.77
N MET A 104 5.21 -11.24 -4.15
CA MET A 104 4.39 -12.44 -3.90
C MET A 104 4.14 -13.25 -5.19
N ARG A 105 4.06 -12.61 -6.34
CA ARG A 105 3.94 -13.30 -7.64
C ARG A 105 5.14 -14.19 -7.98
N GLN A 106 6.30 -13.94 -7.40
CA GLN A 106 7.55 -14.67 -7.65
C GLN A 106 7.75 -15.79 -6.64
N ILE A 107 7.46 -15.52 -5.38
CA ILE A 107 7.66 -16.45 -4.26
C ILE A 107 6.47 -16.31 -3.29
N LEU A 108 5.82 -17.43 -2.98
CA LEU A 108 4.85 -17.51 -1.89
C LEU A 108 5.60 -17.90 -0.59
N PRO A 109 5.28 -17.26 0.56
CA PRO A 109 5.97 -17.56 1.84
C PRO A 109 5.58 -18.91 2.44
N GLY A 110 4.45 -19.49 2.00
CA GLY A 110 3.91 -20.74 2.49
C GLY A 110 3.14 -21.48 1.39
N SER A 111 2.23 -22.36 1.79
CA SER A 111 1.30 -22.97 0.84
C SER A 111 0.43 -21.90 0.16
N PRO A 112 -0.12 -22.17 -1.03
CA PRO A 112 -1.05 -21.23 -1.67
C PRO A 112 -2.23 -20.84 -0.79
N GLU A 113 -2.80 -21.80 -0.04
CA GLU A 113 -3.94 -21.58 0.86
C GLU A 113 -3.57 -20.66 2.03
N GLU A 114 -2.43 -20.89 2.67
CA GLU A 114 -1.93 -20.05 3.77
C GLU A 114 -1.66 -18.64 3.27
N THR A 115 -0.95 -18.51 2.16
CA THR A 115 -0.62 -17.21 1.56
C THR A 115 -1.87 -16.45 1.12
N TYR A 116 -2.88 -17.15 0.59
CA TYR A 116 -4.18 -16.56 0.27
C TYR A 116 -4.87 -16.00 1.51
N ASN A 117 -4.92 -16.76 2.59
CA ASN A 117 -5.52 -16.32 3.84
C ASN A 117 -4.80 -15.11 4.43
N ASP A 118 -3.47 -15.07 4.35
CA ASP A 118 -2.67 -13.91 4.77
C ASP A 118 -2.96 -12.67 3.92
N ALA A 119 -3.06 -12.84 2.59
CA ALA A 119 -3.39 -11.73 1.69
C ALA A 119 -4.81 -11.19 1.93
N VAL A 120 -5.77 -12.06 2.19
CA VAL A 120 -7.14 -11.69 2.62
C VAL A 120 -7.10 -11.00 3.99
N GLY A 121 -6.27 -11.48 4.91
CA GLY A 121 -6.02 -10.86 6.21
C GLY A 121 -5.55 -9.41 6.08
N ILE A 122 -4.63 -9.13 5.15
CA ILE A 122 -4.16 -7.78 4.84
C ILE A 122 -5.32 -6.88 4.38
N ILE A 123 -6.18 -7.35 3.47
CA ILE A 123 -7.34 -6.57 2.99
C ILE A 123 -8.28 -6.24 4.16
N ARG A 124 -8.58 -7.24 4.98
CA ARG A 124 -9.44 -7.11 6.16
C ARG A 124 -8.88 -6.10 7.17
N ASP A 125 -7.61 -6.21 7.49
CA ASP A 125 -6.96 -5.35 8.47
C ASP A 125 -6.81 -3.91 7.94
N LEU A 126 -6.49 -3.74 6.67
CA LEU A 126 -6.44 -2.44 6.03
C LEU A 126 -7.79 -1.73 6.11
N TYR A 127 -8.89 -2.44 5.80
CA TYR A 127 -10.24 -1.92 5.87
C TYR A 127 -10.68 -1.65 7.32
N ARG A 128 -10.60 -2.68 8.18
CA ARG A 128 -11.18 -2.63 9.53
C ARG A 128 -10.36 -1.83 10.53
N LYS A 129 -9.01 -1.95 10.49
CA LYS A 129 -8.10 -1.30 11.46
C LYS A 129 -7.60 0.04 10.94
N ALA A 130 -7.02 0.07 9.73
CA ALA A 130 -6.48 1.29 9.15
C ALA A 130 -7.56 2.22 8.56
N LYS A 131 -8.79 1.74 8.34
CA LYS A 131 -9.86 2.48 7.66
C LYS A 131 -9.44 2.98 6.29
N LEU A 132 -8.74 2.12 5.56
CA LEU A 132 -8.22 2.35 4.21
C LEU A 132 -8.63 1.21 3.28
N VAL A 133 -8.72 1.53 1.99
CA VAL A 133 -8.80 0.58 0.88
C VAL A 133 -7.60 0.83 -0.01
N HIS A 134 -6.87 -0.21 -0.42
CA HIS A 134 -5.64 -0.06 -1.21
C HIS A 134 -5.89 0.56 -2.59
N GLY A 135 -6.95 0.12 -3.27
CA GLY A 135 -7.38 0.65 -4.55
C GLY A 135 -6.59 0.17 -5.77
N ASP A 136 -5.51 -0.59 -5.57
CA ASP A 136 -4.73 -1.24 -6.64
C ASP A 136 -3.99 -2.47 -6.09
N LEU A 137 -4.61 -3.18 -5.15
CA LEU A 137 -3.98 -4.36 -4.56
C LEU A 137 -3.86 -5.48 -5.60
N SER A 138 -2.69 -6.08 -5.64
CA SER A 138 -2.38 -7.21 -6.50
C SER A 138 -1.11 -7.92 -6.02
N GLU A 139 -0.81 -9.06 -6.62
CA GLU A 139 0.42 -9.83 -6.38
C GLU A 139 1.72 -9.06 -6.66
N TYR A 140 1.62 -7.90 -7.31
CA TYR A 140 2.76 -7.00 -7.59
C TYR A 140 3.03 -6.03 -6.44
N ASN A 141 2.01 -5.70 -5.66
CA ASN A 141 2.06 -4.73 -4.56
C ASN A 141 2.15 -5.39 -3.18
N ILE A 142 2.49 -6.67 -3.15
CA ILE A 142 2.80 -7.45 -1.96
C ILE A 142 4.19 -8.08 -2.14
N LEU A 143 5.08 -7.87 -1.17
CA LEU A 143 6.37 -8.54 -1.10
C LEU A 143 6.32 -9.71 -0.13
N THR A 144 7.20 -10.68 -0.36
CA THR A 144 7.43 -11.82 0.54
C THR A 144 8.69 -11.57 1.35
N GLY A 145 8.51 -11.14 2.59
CA GLY A 145 9.60 -10.93 3.55
C GLY A 145 9.83 -12.11 4.47
N PRO A 146 10.82 -12.04 5.36
CA PRO A 146 11.16 -13.12 6.28
C PRO A 146 10.06 -13.41 7.32
N GLU A 147 9.26 -12.42 7.67
CA GLU A 147 8.17 -12.52 8.65
C GLU A 147 6.78 -12.62 8.01
N GLY A 148 6.70 -12.80 6.68
CA GLY A 148 5.45 -12.91 5.94
C GLY A 148 5.26 -11.84 4.87
N LEU A 149 4.01 -11.53 4.57
CA LEU A 149 3.64 -10.61 3.51
C LEU A 149 3.83 -9.14 3.94
N ILE A 150 4.33 -8.32 3.01
CA ILE A 150 4.57 -6.88 3.20
C ILE A 150 3.81 -6.13 2.12
N LEU A 151 2.91 -5.25 2.54
CA LEU A 151 2.14 -4.43 1.62
C LEU A 151 2.94 -3.18 1.21
N ILE A 152 3.00 -2.88 -0.09
CA ILE A 152 3.72 -1.73 -0.64
C ILE A 152 2.83 -0.90 -1.59
N ASP A 153 3.31 0.28 -1.98
CA ASP A 153 2.66 1.19 -2.94
C ASP A 153 1.27 1.67 -2.52
N MET A 154 1.22 2.36 -1.38
CA MET A 154 -0.02 2.89 -0.79
C MET A 154 -0.50 4.21 -1.41
N ALA A 155 0.05 4.63 -2.55
CA ALA A 155 -0.29 5.92 -3.17
C ALA A 155 -1.76 6.00 -3.63
N GLN A 156 -2.32 4.89 -4.12
CA GLN A 156 -3.72 4.81 -4.56
C GLN A 156 -4.71 4.61 -3.41
N ALA A 157 -4.23 4.19 -2.23
CA ALA A 157 -5.11 3.88 -1.12
C ALA A 157 -5.96 5.07 -0.67
N VAL A 158 -7.25 4.83 -0.47
CA VAL A 158 -8.27 5.83 -0.10
C VAL A 158 -8.87 5.53 1.26
N THR A 159 -9.43 6.56 1.92
CA THR A 159 -10.21 6.38 3.14
C THR A 159 -11.61 5.82 2.82
N LEU A 160 -12.30 5.32 3.85
CA LEU A 160 -13.66 4.73 3.66
C LEU A 160 -14.70 5.78 3.26
N GLU A 161 -14.44 7.06 3.52
CA GLU A 161 -15.30 8.18 3.11
C GLU A 161 -15.20 8.50 1.62
N HIS A 162 -14.23 7.93 0.92
CA HIS A 162 -14.10 8.13 -0.52
C HIS A 162 -15.29 7.51 -1.26
N PRO A 163 -15.96 8.24 -2.18
CA PRO A 163 -17.20 7.77 -2.82
C PRO A 163 -17.06 6.46 -3.61
N ARG A 164 -15.83 6.08 -3.99
CA ARG A 164 -15.53 4.83 -4.70
C ARG A 164 -14.82 3.79 -3.84
N ALA A 165 -14.77 3.95 -2.51
CA ALA A 165 -14.03 3.03 -1.62
C ALA A 165 -14.49 1.59 -1.79
N TYR A 166 -15.79 1.33 -1.82
CA TYR A 166 -16.35 -0.02 -1.97
C TYR A 166 -16.04 -0.64 -3.34
N ASN A 167 -16.09 0.16 -4.40
CA ASN A 167 -15.70 -0.32 -5.74
C ASN A 167 -14.22 -0.73 -5.78
N PHE A 168 -13.37 0.04 -5.12
CA PHE A 168 -11.94 -0.27 -5.02
C PHE A 168 -11.70 -1.50 -4.15
N LEU A 169 -12.40 -1.64 -3.02
CA LEU A 169 -12.31 -2.82 -2.16
C LEU A 169 -12.70 -4.10 -2.92
N PHE A 170 -13.82 -4.07 -3.64
CA PHE A 170 -14.26 -5.21 -4.43
C PHE A 170 -13.24 -5.58 -5.51
N ARG A 171 -12.64 -4.58 -6.17
CA ARG A 171 -11.58 -4.78 -7.16
C ARG A 171 -10.32 -5.39 -6.53
N ASP A 172 -9.91 -4.94 -5.36
CA ASP A 172 -8.77 -5.47 -4.63
C ASP A 172 -8.99 -6.95 -4.29
N ILE A 173 -10.16 -7.32 -3.78
CA ILE A 173 -10.57 -8.71 -3.53
C ILE A 173 -10.51 -9.53 -4.81
N ALA A 174 -11.13 -9.04 -5.89
CA ALA A 174 -11.17 -9.75 -7.17
C ALA A 174 -9.77 -9.97 -7.77
N ASN A 175 -8.84 -9.02 -7.60
CA ASN A 175 -7.47 -9.15 -8.08
C ASN A 175 -6.72 -10.26 -7.32
N ILE A 176 -6.82 -10.30 -5.99
CA ILE A 176 -6.20 -11.34 -5.17
C ILE A 176 -6.81 -12.71 -5.50
N ASN A 177 -8.14 -12.83 -5.57
CA ASN A 177 -8.79 -14.07 -5.96
C ASN A 177 -8.30 -14.57 -7.34
N ARG A 178 -8.23 -13.69 -8.34
CA ARG A 178 -7.74 -14.04 -9.69
C ARG A 178 -6.33 -14.60 -9.69
N PHE A 179 -5.45 -14.10 -8.82
CA PHE A 179 -4.10 -14.62 -8.69
C PHE A 179 -4.07 -16.03 -8.08
N PHE A 180 -4.96 -16.28 -7.11
CA PHE A 180 -4.97 -17.55 -6.36
C PHE A 180 -5.89 -18.62 -6.94
N GLU A 181 -6.93 -18.29 -7.73
CA GLU A 181 -7.93 -19.25 -8.25
C GLU A 181 -7.36 -20.46 -9.00
N LYS A 182 -6.13 -20.32 -9.55
CA LYS A 182 -5.41 -21.41 -10.23
C LYS A 182 -4.46 -22.17 -9.30
N LYS A 183 -4.37 -21.80 -8.04
CA LYS A 183 -3.39 -22.34 -7.09
C LYS A 183 -4.06 -23.00 -5.88
N CYS A 184 -5.21 -22.47 -5.45
CA CYS A 184 -5.98 -22.99 -4.32
C CYS A 184 -7.46 -22.61 -4.46
N SER A 185 -8.28 -23.11 -3.54
CA SER A 185 -9.66 -22.66 -3.40
C SER A 185 -9.70 -21.22 -2.88
N VAL A 186 -10.53 -20.37 -3.49
CA VAL A 186 -10.74 -18.99 -3.09
C VAL A 186 -12.19 -18.76 -2.65
N CYS A 187 -12.41 -17.82 -1.76
CA CYS A 187 -13.76 -17.42 -1.33
C CYS A 187 -14.50 -16.71 -2.46
N ASP A 188 -15.81 -16.80 -2.49
CA ASP A 188 -16.62 -15.96 -3.38
C ASP A 188 -16.36 -14.48 -3.08
N PRO A 189 -16.08 -13.65 -4.10
CA PRO A 189 -15.70 -12.25 -3.87
C PRO A 189 -16.81 -11.43 -3.20
N HIS A 190 -18.09 -11.74 -3.44
CA HIS A 190 -19.21 -11.04 -2.81
C HIS A 190 -19.40 -11.46 -1.35
N GLU A 191 -19.15 -12.73 -1.02
CA GLU A 191 -19.18 -13.20 0.36
C GLU A 191 -18.04 -12.59 1.17
N LEU A 192 -16.83 -12.60 0.61
CA LEU A 192 -15.65 -11.99 1.24
C LEU A 192 -15.82 -10.47 1.41
N PHE A 193 -16.39 -9.79 0.43
CA PHE A 193 -16.69 -8.37 0.53
C PHE A 193 -17.66 -8.09 1.68
N ARG A 194 -18.78 -8.84 1.77
CA ARG A 194 -19.75 -8.71 2.87
C ARG A 194 -19.12 -8.99 4.23
N GLU A 195 -18.31 -10.03 4.32
CA GLU A 195 -17.58 -10.35 5.55
C GLU A 195 -16.68 -9.19 5.98
N ILE A 196 -15.89 -8.59 5.06
CA ILE A 196 -14.96 -7.50 5.36
C ILE A 196 -15.69 -6.22 5.78
N VAL A 197 -16.75 -5.85 5.07
CA VAL A 197 -17.54 -4.62 5.34
C VAL A 197 -18.37 -4.75 6.60
N GLY A 198 -18.93 -5.93 6.86
CA GLY A 198 -19.87 -6.24 7.95
C GLY A 198 -21.32 -6.27 7.45
N GLU A 199 -22.11 -7.15 8.03
CA GLU A 199 -23.51 -7.38 7.63
C GLU A 199 -24.42 -6.17 7.90
N GLU A 200 -24.13 -5.39 8.94
CA GLU A 200 -24.89 -4.19 9.32
C GLU A 200 -24.99 -3.13 8.21
N PHE A 201 -24.11 -3.18 7.23
CA PHE A 201 -24.08 -2.20 6.14
C PHE A 201 -25.18 -2.45 5.08
N PHE A 202 -25.72 -3.68 5.00
CA PHE A 202 -26.70 -4.08 3.97
C PHE A 202 -28.14 -4.01 4.46
N GLU A 203 -28.38 -3.61 5.71
CA GLU A 203 -29.72 -3.44 6.31
C GLU A 203 -30.23 -1.98 6.22
N LEU A 204 -29.49 -1.08 5.58
CA LEU A 204 -29.86 0.32 5.32
C LEU A 204 -30.23 0.52 3.85
#